data_8c47d20fcafbea106bb7bad67e4f3dbf
#
_entry.id   8c47d20fcafbea106bb7bad67e4f3dbf
#
_cell.length_a   1.000
_cell.length_b   1.000
_cell.length_c   1.000
_cell.angle_alpha   90.00
_cell.angle_beta   90.00
_cell.angle_gamma   90.00
#
_symmetry.space_group_name_H-M   'P 1'
#
loop_
_entity.id
_entity.type
_entity.pdbx_description
1 polymer ?
#
loop_
_entity_poly.entity_id
_entity_poly.type
_entity_poly.pdbx_seq_one_letter_code
_entity_poly.pdbx_strand_id
1 'polypeptide(L)'
;MEYISVIKDDIDLSKSHRYLRLPHPRTDQPQLYLPNGESSILEVIKLSGSQRRTWFIGDDTIDAGNMLIHYPIDPLFLVIPIVIALSGSNNAQSFQPLSDLISTASSLPRFTLPEPFTQPVKSGQPSSSSSGYNRDIDSLLKLKCVKRVFKACCEKKVIPTISSSPSSSTPTPQRYYRPSVPIVINHLKRKIEHFSQPEQFEKFDHLVRGLGKDGLLGDESQELRALARTQADIEHLSQYLPNTITQQLSESYDFTPLSSHLKNRTAASIAASQIPSTASGKENATKGTKRKAPATSKGVEALKKVNTNNMAKLTNFFKPKEGKKK
;
A
#
# COMPACT_ATOMS: atom_id res chain seq x y z
N MET A 1 27.89 -2.48 -1.09
CA MET A 1 26.95 -1.35 -1.20
C MET A 1 26.36 -1.16 0.17
N GLU A 2 26.56 -0.02 0.77
CA GLU A 2 26.13 0.31 2.13
C GLU A 2 24.81 1.09 2.07
N TYR A 3 23.97 0.93 3.08
CA TYR A 3 22.70 1.61 3.21
C TYR A 3 22.55 2.19 4.61
N ILE A 4 21.96 3.38 4.70
CA ILE A 4 21.51 3.90 5.98
C ILE A 4 20.17 3.26 6.31
N SER A 5 20.04 2.76 7.52
CA SER A 5 18.82 2.13 8.00
C SER A 5 18.25 2.88 9.18
N VAL A 6 16.96 3.25 9.08
CA VAL A 6 16.20 3.84 10.18
C VAL A 6 15.37 2.73 10.81
N ILE A 7 15.66 2.43 12.05
CA ILE A 7 15.02 1.36 12.84
C ILE A 7 14.47 1.99 14.13
N LYS A 8 13.39 1.41 14.67
CA LYS A 8 12.86 1.81 15.96
C LYS A 8 13.81 1.44 17.11
N ASP A 9 13.83 2.25 18.15
CA ASP A 9 14.69 2.06 19.33
C ASP A 9 14.34 0.80 20.15
N ASP A 10 13.14 0.22 19.95
CA ASP A 10 12.69 -1.00 20.64
C ASP A 10 13.31 -2.29 20.08
N ILE A 11 14.11 -2.20 19.02
CA ILE A 11 14.77 -3.35 18.42
C ILE A 11 16.14 -3.56 19.08
N ASP A 12 16.32 -4.75 19.64
CA ASP A 12 17.56 -5.14 20.27
C ASP A 12 18.63 -5.45 19.22
N LEU A 13 19.45 -4.46 18.88
CA LEU A 13 20.53 -4.57 17.89
C LEU A 13 21.70 -5.46 18.36
N SER A 14 21.75 -5.87 19.63
CA SER A 14 22.77 -6.81 20.11
C SER A 14 22.54 -8.24 19.62
N LYS A 15 21.32 -8.55 19.19
CA LYS A 15 20.93 -9.86 18.65
C LYS A 15 21.06 -9.89 17.13
N SER A 16 21.45 -11.05 16.62
CA SER A 16 21.42 -11.28 15.17
C SER A 16 19.98 -11.36 14.67
N HIS A 17 19.61 -10.43 13.80
CA HIS A 17 18.30 -10.40 13.17
C HIS A 17 18.37 -10.98 11.77
N ARG A 18 17.43 -11.88 11.44
CA ARG A 18 17.32 -12.43 10.10
C ARG A 18 16.17 -11.78 9.37
N TYR A 19 16.45 -11.14 8.24
CA TYR A 19 15.42 -10.68 7.32
C TYR A 19 14.77 -11.86 6.60
N LEU A 20 13.47 -11.78 6.42
CA LEU A 20 12.68 -12.70 5.60
C LEU A 20 12.48 -12.05 4.23
N ARG A 21 12.77 -12.80 3.17
CA ARG A 21 12.54 -12.37 1.79
C ARG A 21 11.28 -13.05 1.28
N LEU A 22 10.21 -12.27 1.17
CA LEU A 22 8.87 -12.75 0.83
C LEU A 22 8.31 -11.95 -0.36
N PRO A 23 7.36 -12.51 -1.13
CA PRO A 23 6.65 -11.73 -2.13
C PRO A 23 5.77 -10.67 -1.45
N HIS A 24 5.77 -9.46 -2.00
CA HIS A 24 4.86 -8.41 -1.56
C HIS A 24 3.40 -8.84 -1.83
N PRO A 25 2.47 -8.67 -0.90
CA PRO A 25 1.11 -9.22 -0.98
C PRO A 25 0.33 -8.86 -2.26
N ARG A 26 0.52 -7.65 -2.79
CA ARG A 26 -0.15 -7.15 -3.99
C ARG A 26 0.61 -7.42 -5.27
N THR A 27 1.92 -7.14 -5.26
CA THR A 27 2.73 -7.06 -6.49
C THR A 27 3.49 -8.34 -6.79
N ASP A 28 3.53 -9.28 -5.85
CA ASP A 28 4.35 -10.51 -5.87
C ASP A 28 5.86 -10.24 -6.05
N GLN A 29 6.30 -8.95 -5.99
CA GLN A 29 7.71 -8.59 -6.05
C GLN A 29 8.44 -8.96 -4.75
N PRO A 30 9.73 -9.35 -4.85
CA PRO A 30 10.53 -9.64 -3.67
C PRO A 30 10.63 -8.44 -2.72
N GLN A 31 10.24 -8.63 -1.47
CA GLN A 31 10.28 -7.62 -0.42
C GLN A 31 10.95 -8.19 0.83
N LEU A 32 11.64 -7.34 1.59
CA LEU A 32 12.27 -7.73 2.85
C LEU A 32 11.37 -7.38 4.04
N TYR A 33 11.32 -8.29 4.98
CA TYR A 33 10.59 -8.14 6.23
C TYR A 33 11.51 -8.50 7.40
N LEU A 34 11.43 -7.72 8.47
CA LEU A 34 12.19 -7.93 9.69
C LEU A 34 11.25 -8.35 10.82
N PRO A 35 11.31 -9.60 11.32
CA PRO A 35 10.64 -9.98 12.55
C PRO A 35 11.20 -9.22 13.74
N ASN A 36 10.32 -8.53 14.49
CA ASN A 36 10.69 -7.92 15.77
C ASN A 36 10.12 -8.78 16.90
N GLY A 37 10.94 -9.68 17.39
CA GLY A 37 10.53 -10.72 18.32
C GLY A 37 9.46 -11.63 17.72
N GLU A 38 8.47 -12.02 18.54
CA GLU A 38 7.36 -12.87 18.11
C GLU A 38 6.03 -12.09 17.94
N SER A 39 6.05 -10.79 18.24
CA SER A 39 4.86 -9.95 18.38
C SER A 39 4.57 -9.05 17.19
N SER A 40 5.58 -8.65 16.44
CA SER A 40 5.43 -7.73 15.31
C SER A 40 6.39 -8.05 14.16
N ILE A 41 6.10 -7.49 13.00
CA ILE A 41 6.89 -7.60 11.78
C ILE A 41 7.03 -6.20 11.21
N LEU A 42 8.21 -5.89 10.71
CA LEU A 42 8.49 -4.65 10.03
C LEU A 42 8.73 -4.93 8.54
N GLU A 43 8.10 -4.15 7.70
CA GLU A 43 8.41 -4.09 6.27
C GLU A 43 9.60 -3.16 6.06
N VAL A 44 10.51 -3.53 5.16
CA VAL A 44 11.69 -2.73 4.82
C VAL A 44 11.45 -2.00 3.52
N ILE A 45 11.28 -0.70 3.59
CA ILE A 45 11.03 0.15 2.43
C ILE A 45 12.31 0.86 2.05
N LYS A 46 12.72 0.72 0.78
CA LYS A 46 13.86 1.45 0.23
C LYS A 46 13.40 2.80 -0.32
N LEU A 47 13.89 3.88 0.27
CA LEU A 47 13.75 5.22 -0.25
C LEU A 47 14.94 5.55 -1.14
N SER A 48 14.69 5.73 -2.43
CA SER A 48 15.68 6.17 -3.39
C SER A 48 15.35 7.60 -3.81
N GLY A 49 16.29 8.53 -3.64
CA GLY A 49 16.13 9.89 -4.13
C GLY A 49 16.34 9.96 -5.65
N SER A 50 15.66 10.87 -6.33
CA SER A 50 15.89 11.17 -7.76
C SER A 50 17.25 11.80 -8.04
N GLN A 51 17.88 12.38 -7.04
CA GLN A 51 19.21 12.96 -7.08
C GLN A 51 20.17 12.14 -6.21
N ARG A 52 21.44 12.06 -6.62
CA ARG A 52 22.49 11.48 -5.78
C ARG A 52 22.57 12.27 -4.47
N ARG A 53 22.47 11.56 -3.37
CA ARG A 53 22.61 12.12 -2.02
C ARG A 53 23.76 11.40 -1.35
N THR A 54 24.54 12.16 -0.63
CA THR A 54 25.66 11.66 0.17
C THR A 54 25.30 11.87 1.64
N TRP A 55 25.57 10.88 2.47
CA TRP A 55 25.37 10.95 3.90
C TRP A 55 26.72 11.07 4.60
N PHE A 56 26.81 11.99 5.56
CA PHE A 56 27.96 12.15 6.42
C PHE A 56 27.61 11.56 7.79
N ILE A 57 28.37 10.56 8.24
CA ILE A 57 28.17 9.88 9.53
C ILE A 57 29.50 9.82 10.25
N GLY A 58 29.70 10.70 11.25
CA GLY A 58 30.99 10.87 11.87
C GLY A 58 32.04 11.31 10.83
N ASP A 59 33.10 10.55 10.70
CA ASP A 59 34.20 10.78 9.75
C ASP A 59 34.00 10.06 8.40
N ASP A 60 32.90 9.27 8.26
CA ASP A 60 32.60 8.49 7.07
C ASP A 60 31.63 9.18 6.13
N THR A 61 31.80 8.89 4.83
CA THR A 61 30.95 9.41 3.75
C THR A 61 30.33 8.27 2.97
N ILE A 62 29.00 8.16 2.95
CA ILE A 62 28.25 7.13 2.21
C ILE A 62 27.63 7.75 0.96
N ASP A 63 28.13 7.38 -0.21
CA ASP A 63 27.76 8.02 -1.51
C ASP A 63 26.46 7.47 -2.13
N ALA A 64 25.89 6.37 -1.63
CA ALA A 64 24.74 5.74 -2.28
C ALA A 64 23.40 6.45 -2.07
N GLY A 65 23.26 7.32 -1.07
CA GLY A 65 22.09 8.14 -0.77
C GLY A 65 20.77 7.40 -0.54
N ASN A 66 20.78 6.07 -0.57
CA ASN A 66 19.60 5.25 -0.34
C ASN A 66 19.38 5.03 1.16
N MET A 67 18.13 5.12 1.58
CA MET A 67 17.73 4.89 2.96
C MET A 67 16.76 3.70 3.03
N LEU A 68 16.93 2.86 4.03
CA LEU A 68 16.00 1.80 4.38
C LEU A 68 15.18 2.23 5.59
N ILE A 69 13.86 2.17 5.47
CA ILE A 69 12.94 2.50 6.55
C ILE A 69 12.20 1.23 6.94
N HIS A 70 12.10 0.98 8.26
CA HIS A 70 11.42 -0.16 8.82
C HIS A 70 10.05 0.26 9.36
N TYR A 71 8.97 -0.14 8.70
CA TYR A 71 7.60 0.16 9.08
C TYR A 71 6.88 -1.07 9.62
N PRO A 72 6.10 -0.94 10.70
CA PRO A 72 5.24 -2.03 11.16
C PRO A 72 4.22 -2.39 10.09
N ILE A 73 4.15 -3.68 9.72
CA ILE A 73 3.10 -4.22 8.85
C ILE A 73 2.15 -5.10 9.66
N ASP A 74 0.85 -5.01 9.33
CA ASP A 74 -0.12 -5.93 9.90
C ASP A 74 0.11 -7.35 9.32
N PRO A 75 0.34 -8.36 10.17
CA PRO A 75 0.52 -9.74 9.73
C PRO A 75 -0.61 -10.26 8.84
N LEU A 76 -1.82 -9.69 8.91
CA LEU A 76 -2.94 -10.09 8.06
C LEU A 76 -2.59 -9.97 6.58
N PHE A 77 -1.91 -8.90 6.16
CA PHE A 77 -1.54 -8.70 4.76
C PHE A 77 -0.60 -9.78 4.24
N LEU A 78 0.32 -10.26 5.07
CA LEU A 78 1.23 -11.35 4.71
C LEU A 78 0.54 -12.72 4.69
N VAL A 79 -0.51 -12.89 5.48
CA VAL A 79 -1.29 -14.13 5.58
C VAL A 79 -2.26 -14.28 4.41
N ILE A 80 -2.84 -13.19 3.91
CA ILE A 80 -3.85 -13.22 2.83
C ILE A 80 -3.40 -14.02 1.58
N PRO A 81 -2.22 -13.76 0.98
CA PRO A 81 -1.76 -14.53 -0.18
C PRO A 81 -1.61 -16.03 0.12
N ILE A 82 -1.24 -16.37 1.35
CA ILE A 82 -1.07 -17.76 1.80
C ILE A 82 -2.44 -18.44 1.89
N VAL A 83 -3.42 -17.77 2.50
CA VAL A 83 -4.80 -18.28 2.59
C VAL A 83 -5.40 -18.50 1.20
N ILE A 84 -5.24 -17.55 0.29
CA ILE A 84 -5.72 -17.67 -1.10
C ILE A 84 -5.09 -18.88 -1.80
N ALA A 85 -3.77 -19.00 -1.70
CA ALA A 85 -3.04 -20.08 -2.35
C ALA A 85 -3.42 -21.46 -1.81
N LEU A 86 -3.61 -21.58 -0.48
CA LEU A 86 -4.08 -22.80 0.16
C LEU A 86 -5.55 -23.11 -0.16
N SER A 87 -6.41 -22.08 -0.28
CA SER A 87 -7.82 -22.26 -0.62
C SER A 87 -8.05 -22.69 -2.07
N GLY A 88 -7.11 -22.37 -2.98
CA GLY A 88 -7.15 -22.80 -4.39
C GLY A 88 -6.54 -24.18 -4.65
N SER A 89 -5.95 -24.84 -3.67
CA SER A 89 -5.35 -26.16 -3.82
C SER A 89 -6.42 -27.27 -3.78
N ASN A 90 -6.12 -28.43 -4.39
CA ASN A 90 -7.03 -29.58 -4.44
C ASN A 90 -7.44 -30.11 -3.04
N ASN A 91 -6.67 -29.77 -2.00
CA ASN A 91 -6.93 -30.13 -0.61
C ASN A 91 -7.70 -29.05 0.19
N ALA A 92 -8.15 -27.98 -0.47
CA ALA A 92 -8.81 -26.83 0.17
C ALA A 92 -10.08 -27.18 0.95
N GLN A 93 -10.73 -28.29 0.60
CA GLN A 93 -12.01 -28.70 1.23
C GLN A 93 -11.83 -29.47 2.54
N SER A 94 -10.64 -29.97 2.85
CA SER A 94 -10.38 -30.79 4.03
C SER A 94 -9.85 -29.96 5.21
N PHE A 95 -10.31 -30.33 6.41
CA PHE A 95 -9.73 -29.80 7.65
C PHE A 95 -8.41 -30.50 7.94
N GLN A 96 -7.33 -29.74 8.13
CA GLN A 96 -5.99 -30.25 8.32
C GLN A 96 -5.38 -29.74 9.63
N PRO A 97 -4.42 -30.47 10.21
CA PRO A 97 -3.58 -29.95 11.27
C PRO A 97 -2.84 -28.68 10.83
N LEU A 98 -2.57 -27.79 11.77
CA LEU A 98 -1.85 -26.54 11.44
C LEU A 98 -0.46 -26.79 10.88
N SER A 99 0.24 -27.82 11.37
CA SER A 99 1.57 -28.22 10.87
C SER A 99 1.56 -28.53 9.39
N ASP A 100 0.54 -29.24 8.94
CA ASP A 100 0.44 -29.69 7.55
C ASP A 100 0.12 -28.51 6.63
N LEU A 101 -0.76 -27.59 7.06
CA LEU A 101 -1.02 -26.34 6.36
C LEU A 101 0.23 -25.49 6.22
N ILE A 102 1.06 -25.37 7.26
CA ILE A 102 2.34 -24.63 7.22
C ILE A 102 3.31 -25.30 6.24
N SER A 103 3.45 -26.63 6.31
CA SER A 103 4.31 -27.37 5.40
C SER A 103 3.86 -27.22 3.94
N THR A 104 2.55 -27.35 3.69
CA THR A 104 1.98 -27.15 2.36
C THR A 104 2.24 -25.73 1.86
N ALA A 105 2.01 -24.70 2.68
CA ALA A 105 2.26 -23.29 2.32
C ALA A 105 3.72 -23.07 1.95
N SER A 106 4.67 -23.65 2.71
CA SER A 106 6.09 -23.50 2.46
C SER A 106 6.57 -24.22 1.18
N SER A 107 5.78 -25.16 0.67
CA SER A 107 6.08 -25.92 -0.56
C SER A 107 5.42 -25.34 -1.80
N LEU A 108 4.60 -24.28 -1.68
CA LEU A 108 3.89 -23.68 -2.81
C LEU A 108 4.84 -22.93 -3.75
N PRO A 109 4.83 -23.21 -5.06
CA PRO A 109 5.70 -22.57 -6.05
C PRO A 109 5.57 -21.04 -6.09
N ARG A 110 4.37 -20.53 -5.81
CA ARG A 110 4.08 -19.08 -5.79
C ARG A 110 5.02 -18.30 -4.88
N PHE A 111 5.47 -18.88 -3.80
CA PHE A 111 6.33 -18.20 -2.82
C PHE A 111 7.82 -18.42 -3.08
N THR A 112 8.17 -19.18 -4.13
CA THR A 112 9.58 -19.35 -4.54
C THR A 112 10.03 -18.11 -5.30
N LEU A 113 10.86 -17.30 -4.66
CA LEU A 113 11.41 -16.10 -5.28
C LEU A 113 12.71 -16.42 -6.01
N PRO A 114 12.98 -15.78 -7.17
CA PRO A 114 14.24 -15.94 -7.86
C PRO A 114 15.41 -15.51 -6.97
N GLU A 115 16.48 -16.26 -6.98
CA GLU A 115 17.70 -15.90 -6.23
C GLU A 115 18.25 -14.56 -6.72
N PRO A 116 18.60 -13.63 -5.81
CA PRO A 116 19.03 -12.28 -6.17
C PRO A 116 20.36 -12.25 -6.94
N PHE A 117 21.21 -13.28 -6.77
CA PHE A 117 22.49 -13.44 -7.43
C PHE A 117 22.78 -14.93 -7.61
N THR A 118 22.60 -15.42 -8.80
CA THR A 118 23.25 -16.66 -9.21
C THR A 118 24.72 -16.31 -9.42
N GLN A 119 25.59 -16.62 -8.45
CA GLN A 119 27.02 -16.68 -8.75
C GLN A 119 27.19 -17.74 -9.86
N PRO A 120 28.03 -17.48 -10.88
CA PRO A 120 28.30 -18.48 -11.90
C PRO A 120 28.78 -19.73 -11.18
N VAL A 121 27.97 -20.79 -11.21
CA VAL A 121 28.30 -22.08 -10.61
C VAL A 121 29.55 -22.56 -11.29
N LYS A 122 30.67 -22.67 -10.53
CA LYS A 122 31.86 -23.36 -11.00
C LYS A 122 31.43 -24.77 -11.39
N SER A 123 31.53 -25.07 -12.68
CA SER A 123 31.15 -26.35 -13.28
C SER A 123 31.76 -27.48 -12.48
N GLY A 124 30.94 -28.27 -11.81
CA GLY A 124 31.40 -29.51 -11.15
C GLY A 124 30.72 -29.92 -9.84
N GLN A 125 29.92 -29.07 -9.20
CA GLN A 125 29.09 -29.56 -8.09
C GLN A 125 27.62 -29.64 -8.54
N PRO A 126 26.92 -30.78 -8.24
CA PRO A 126 25.49 -30.83 -8.46
C PRO A 126 24.88 -29.71 -7.61
N SER A 127 24.32 -28.72 -8.28
CA SER A 127 23.43 -27.75 -7.62
C SER A 127 22.42 -28.60 -6.87
N SER A 128 22.47 -28.58 -5.55
CA SER A 128 21.36 -29.08 -4.76
C SER A 128 20.17 -28.22 -5.22
N SER A 129 19.40 -28.77 -6.17
CA SER A 129 18.11 -28.25 -6.58
C SER A 129 17.36 -28.04 -5.27
N SER A 130 17.26 -26.79 -4.84
CA SER A 130 16.51 -26.43 -3.66
C SER A 130 15.13 -27.00 -3.88
N SER A 131 14.83 -28.08 -3.15
CA SER A 131 13.47 -28.58 -3.02
C SER A 131 12.59 -27.35 -2.88
N GLY A 132 11.45 -27.29 -3.57
CA GLY A 132 10.58 -26.10 -3.62
C GLY A 132 10.04 -25.61 -2.27
N TYR A 133 10.81 -25.86 -1.20
CA TYR A 133 10.51 -25.47 0.17
C TYR A 133 11.04 -24.07 0.46
N ASN A 134 10.11 -23.13 0.72
CA ASN A 134 10.46 -21.78 1.08
C ASN A 134 10.65 -21.63 2.60
N ARG A 135 11.92 -21.56 3.02
CA ARG A 135 12.32 -21.42 4.42
C ARG A 135 11.81 -20.13 5.06
N ASP A 136 11.62 -19.06 4.29
CA ASP A 136 11.17 -17.77 4.82
C ASP A 136 9.67 -17.78 5.10
N ILE A 137 8.86 -18.46 4.29
CA ILE A 137 7.44 -18.71 4.58
C ILE A 137 7.28 -19.56 5.83
N ASP A 138 8.07 -20.62 5.98
CA ASP A 138 8.06 -21.45 7.19
C ASP A 138 8.41 -20.63 8.44
N SER A 139 9.47 -19.82 8.35
CA SER A 139 9.89 -18.92 9.44
C SER A 139 8.81 -17.88 9.77
N LEU A 140 8.17 -17.29 8.75
CA LEU A 140 7.05 -16.36 8.93
C LEU A 140 5.89 -16.99 9.69
N LEU A 141 5.42 -18.17 9.26
CA LEU A 141 4.28 -18.86 9.85
C LEU A 141 4.54 -19.41 11.25
N LYS A 142 5.81 -19.50 11.66
CA LYS A 142 6.19 -19.85 13.04
C LYS A 142 6.09 -18.70 14.03
N LEU A 143 6.10 -17.45 13.57
CA LEU A 143 5.94 -16.27 14.43
C LEU A 143 4.58 -16.28 15.13
N LYS A 144 4.53 -15.99 16.42
CA LYS A 144 3.28 -16.04 17.22
C LYS A 144 2.21 -15.10 16.66
N CYS A 145 2.58 -13.87 16.28
CA CYS A 145 1.64 -12.90 15.71
C CYS A 145 1.01 -13.42 14.41
N VAL A 146 1.83 -13.95 13.48
CA VAL A 146 1.35 -14.48 12.20
C VAL A 146 0.52 -15.73 12.39
N LYS A 147 0.99 -16.66 13.20
CA LYS A 147 0.29 -17.92 13.52
C LYS A 147 -1.10 -17.66 14.12
N ARG A 148 -1.22 -16.64 14.98
CA ARG A 148 -2.49 -16.22 15.54
C ARG A 148 -3.45 -15.72 14.46
N VAL A 149 -2.96 -14.83 13.57
CA VAL A 149 -3.76 -14.28 12.48
C VAL A 149 -4.12 -15.36 11.46
N PHE A 150 -3.18 -16.23 11.08
CA PHE A 150 -3.45 -17.35 10.17
C PHE A 150 -4.56 -18.26 10.70
N LYS A 151 -4.51 -18.63 12.01
CA LYS A 151 -5.59 -19.39 12.66
C LYS A 151 -6.92 -18.64 12.68
N ALA A 152 -6.91 -17.31 12.77
CA ALA A 152 -8.12 -16.50 12.74
C ALA A 152 -8.75 -16.44 11.34
N CYS A 153 -7.94 -16.58 10.28
CA CYS A 153 -8.39 -16.65 8.88
C CYS A 153 -8.82 -18.05 8.43
N CYS A 154 -8.89 -19.02 9.37
CA CYS A 154 -9.30 -20.38 9.09
C CYS A 154 -10.60 -20.72 9.83
N GLU A 155 -11.41 -21.57 9.21
CA GLU A 155 -12.44 -22.31 9.90
C GLU A 155 -11.79 -23.31 10.84
N LYS A 156 -12.44 -23.57 11.99
CA LYS A 156 -11.91 -24.44 13.05
C LYS A 156 -12.84 -25.61 13.29
N LYS A 157 -12.28 -26.80 13.34
CA LYS A 157 -12.97 -28.02 13.78
C LYS A 157 -12.20 -28.62 14.96
N VAL A 158 -12.90 -28.91 16.02
CA VAL A 158 -12.35 -29.55 17.22
C VAL A 158 -12.83 -30.99 17.26
N ILE A 159 -11.92 -31.94 17.29
CA ILE A 159 -12.23 -33.36 17.41
C ILE A 159 -11.81 -33.79 18.82
N PRO A 160 -12.77 -34.28 19.63
CA PRO A 160 -12.41 -34.85 20.92
C PRO A 160 -11.60 -36.11 20.70
N THR A 161 -10.44 -36.21 21.34
CA THR A 161 -9.62 -37.42 21.28
C THR A 161 -10.20 -38.42 22.25
N ILE A 162 -10.72 -39.52 21.74
CA ILE A 162 -11.14 -40.65 22.56
C ILE A 162 -9.87 -41.41 22.92
N SER A 163 -9.33 -41.24 24.13
CA SER A 163 -8.22 -42.04 24.62
C SER A 163 -8.69 -43.44 24.90
N SER A 164 -8.24 -44.39 24.13
CA SER A 164 -8.53 -45.83 24.32
C SER A 164 -7.67 -46.52 25.40
N SER A 165 -6.93 -45.75 26.20
CA SER A 165 -6.11 -46.27 27.30
C SER A 165 -6.38 -45.57 28.64
N PRO A 166 -6.53 -46.33 29.75
CA PRO A 166 -6.95 -45.80 31.05
C PRO A 166 -5.84 -45.11 31.85
N SER A 167 -4.67 -44.80 31.30
CA SER A 167 -3.59 -44.13 32.02
C SER A 167 -3.54 -42.65 31.70
N SER A 168 -4.16 -41.88 32.60
CA SER A 168 -3.87 -40.50 33.01
C SER A 168 -3.20 -39.56 31.99
N SER A 169 -3.95 -39.05 31.06
CA SER A 169 -3.78 -37.67 30.57
C SER A 169 -5.12 -37.20 30.05
N THR A 170 -5.57 -36.05 30.54
CA THR A 170 -6.77 -35.37 30.03
C THR A 170 -6.71 -35.28 28.51
N PRO A 171 -7.73 -35.78 27.78
CA PRO A 171 -7.72 -35.76 26.32
C PRO A 171 -7.61 -34.33 25.82
N THR A 172 -6.48 -33.95 25.27
CA THR A 172 -6.31 -32.61 24.68
C THR A 172 -7.05 -32.60 23.36
N PRO A 173 -8.08 -31.75 23.19
CA PRO A 173 -8.86 -31.71 21.96
C PRO A 173 -7.98 -31.33 20.79
N GLN A 174 -7.95 -32.15 19.76
CA GLN A 174 -7.18 -31.89 18.56
C GLN A 174 -7.92 -30.89 17.67
N ARG A 175 -7.23 -29.81 17.25
CA ARG A 175 -7.80 -28.73 16.45
C ARG A 175 -7.32 -28.83 15.01
N TYR A 176 -8.27 -28.82 14.11
CA TYR A 176 -8.07 -28.81 12.67
C TYR A 176 -8.52 -27.48 12.09
N TYR A 177 -7.89 -27.07 11.01
CA TYR A 177 -8.10 -25.78 10.37
C TYR A 177 -8.35 -25.93 8.88
N ARG A 178 -9.17 -25.04 8.31
CA ARG A 178 -9.43 -24.92 6.89
C ARG A 178 -9.31 -23.46 6.50
N PRO A 179 -8.33 -23.05 5.66
CA PRO A 179 -8.19 -21.67 5.19
C PRO A 179 -9.46 -21.19 4.49
N SER A 180 -9.91 -19.98 4.76
CA SER A 180 -11.20 -19.46 4.27
C SER A 180 -11.10 -18.01 3.86
N VAL A 181 -11.25 -17.75 2.54
CA VAL A 181 -11.26 -16.39 1.98
C VAL A 181 -12.44 -15.55 2.51
N PRO A 182 -13.66 -16.07 2.67
CA PRO A 182 -14.75 -15.32 3.29
C PRO A 182 -14.43 -14.79 4.70
N ILE A 183 -13.70 -15.55 5.50
CA ILE A 183 -13.26 -15.09 6.83
C ILE A 183 -12.26 -13.94 6.70
N VAL A 184 -11.35 -14.00 5.74
CA VAL A 184 -10.42 -12.90 5.44
C VAL A 184 -11.19 -11.63 5.07
N ILE A 185 -12.17 -11.73 4.15
CA ILE A 185 -13.02 -10.59 3.77
C ILE A 185 -13.73 -9.99 5.00
N ASN A 186 -14.25 -10.81 5.90
CA ASN A 186 -14.88 -10.33 7.13
C ASN A 186 -13.89 -9.62 8.07
N HIS A 187 -12.64 -10.08 8.15
CA HIS A 187 -11.59 -9.38 8.90
C HIS A 187 -11.26 -8.03 8.27
N LEU A 188 -11.17 -7.96 6.95
CA LEU A 188 -10.93 -6.70 6.23
C LEU A 188 -12.10 -5.72 6.40
N LYS A 189 -13.36 -6.18 6.31
CA LYS A 189 -14.54 -5.35 6.57
C LYS A 189 -14.50 -4.70 7.95
N ARG A 190 -14.21 -5.47 8.99
CA ARG A 190 -14.07 -4.92 10.35
C ARG A 190 -12.97 -3.87 10.46
N LYS A 191 -11.86 -4.03 9.72
CA LYS A 191 -10.80 -3.02 9.67
C LYS A 191 -11.29 -1.74 8.99
N ILE A 192 -11.98 -1.86 7.87
CA ILE A 192 -12.57 -0.72 7.16
C ILE A 192 -13.60 -0.02 8.04
N GLU A 193 -14.50 -0.75 8.68
CA GLU A 193 -15.46 -0.20 9.64
C GLU A 193 -14.78 0.60 10.76
N HIS A 194 -13.64 0.12 11.24
CA HIS A 194 -12.87 0.83 12.25
C HIS A 194 -12.20 2.09 11.72
N PHE A 195 -11.54 2.01 10.55
CA PHE A 195 -10.81 3.15 9.96
C PHE A 195 -11.74 4.23 9.39
N SER A 196 -12.90 3.84 8.84
CA SER A 196 -13.92 4.77 8.32
C SER A 196 -14.65 5.58 9.39
N GLN A 197 -14.47 5.24 10.68
CA GLN A 197 -14.95 6.08 11.78
C GLN A 197 -14.33 7.48 11.67
N PRO A 198 -15.13 8.56 11.84
CA PRO A 198 -14.63 9.92 11.70
C PRO A 198 -13.36 10.20 12.49
N GLU A 199 -13.35 9.79 13.77
CA GLU A 199 -12.23 10.00 14.69
C GLU A 199 -10.93 9.31 14.26
N GLN A 200 -11.01 8.19 13.55
CA GLN A 200 -9.84 7.49 13.04
C GLN A 200 -9.41 8.03 11.68
N PHE A 201 -10.38 8.29 10.80
CA PHE A 201 -10.15 8.78 9.45
C PHE A 201 -9.50 10.17 9.44
N GLU A 202 -9.91 11.06 10.35
CA GLU A 202 -9.38 12.42 10.49
C GLU A 202 -7.89 12.47 10.87
N LYS A 203 -7.32 11.38 11.37
CA LYS A 203 -5.88 11.27 11.62
C LYS A 203 -5.06 11.20 10.32
N PHE A 204 -5.70 10.96 9.18
CA PHE A 204 -5.05 10.85 7.88
C PHE A 204 -5.34 12.08 7.01
N ASP A 205 -4.60 13.15 7.22
CA ASP A 205 -4.74 14.42 6.51
C ASP A 205 -4.90 14.28 4.99
N HIS A 206 -4.14 13.37 4.37
CA HIS A 206 -4.18 13.19 2.93
C HIS A 206 -5.51 12.62 2.44
N LEU A 207 -6.16 11.74 3.21
CA LEU A 207 -7.49 11.19 2.91
C LEU A 207 -8.57 12.26 3.10
N VAL A 208 -8.48 13.03 4.19
CA VAL A 208 -9.40 14.17 4.45
C VAL A 208 -9.32 15.19 3.32
N ARG A 209 -8.11 15.54 2.86
CA ARG A 209 -7.93 16.43 1.71
C ARG A 209 -8.51 15.87 0.41
N GLY A 210 -8.46 14.54 0.24
CA GLY A 210 -9.15 13.85 -0.85
C GLY A 210 -10.64 14.14 -0.84
N LEU A 211 -11.32 13.91 0.29
CA LEU A 211 -12.74 14.22 0.47
C LEU A 211 -13.05 15.70 0.21
N GLY A 212 -12.15 16.61 0.61
CA GLY A 212 -12.29 18.05 0.34
C GLY A 212 -12.28 18.37 -1.15
N LYS A 213 -11.41 17.76 -1.93
CA LYS A 213 -11.39 17.92 -3.41
C LYS A 213 -12.68 17.42 -4.04
N ASP A 214 -13.24 16.34 -3.52
CA ASP A 214 -14.50 15.77 -3.98
C ASP A 214 -15.73 16.55 -3.46
N GLY A 215 -15.53 17.57 -2.60
CA GLY A 215 -16.56 18.43 -2.03
C GLY A 215 -17.46 17.75 -1.01
N LEU A 216 -16.96 16.69 -0.42
CA LEU A 216 -17.69 15.88 0.55
C LEU A 216 -17.50 16.34 2.00
N LEU A 217 -16.82 17.49 2.23
CA LEU A 217 -16.64 18.07 3.58
C LEU A 217 -17.83 18.97 4.00
N GLY A 218 -18.71 19.35 3.07
CA GLY A 218 -19.93 20.13 3.37
C GLY A 218 -20.98 19.31 4.13
N ASP A 219 -22.01 19.99 4.66
CA ASP A 219 -23.06 19.35 5.47
C ASP A 219 -24.04 18.44 4.68
N GLU A 220 -23.87 18.36 3.36
CA GLU A 220 -24.92 17.91 2.44
C GLU A 220 -25.28 16.43 2.46
N SER A 221 -24.50 15.54 2.98
CA SER A 221 -24.99 14.19 3.31
C SER A 221 -23.96 13.39 4.10
N GLN A 222 -24.29 13.07 5.31
CA GLN A 222 -23.51 12.22 6.19
C GLN A 222 -23.29 10.81 5.59
N GLU A 223 -24.30 10.31 4.86
CA GLU A 223 -24.23 9.00 4.19
C GLU A 223 -23.19 8.95 3.06
N LEU A 224 -23.20 9.96 2.16
CA LEU A 224 -22.20 10.02 1.09
C LEU A 224 -20.78 10.16 1.63
N ARG A 225 -20.62 10.90 2.72
CA ARG A 225 -19.35 11.07 3.40
C ARG A 225 -18.87 9.74 4.03
N ALA A 226 -19.78 8.96 4.62
CA ALA A 226 -19.47 7.64 5.14
C ALA A 226 -19.04 6.68 4.03
N LEU A 227 -19.77 6.65 2.91
CA LEU A 227 -19.40 5.85 1.73
C LEU A 227 -18.06 6.27 1.14
N ALA A 228 -17.78 7.57 1.08
CA ALA A 228 -16.50 8.08 0.57
C ALA A 228 -15.32 7.72 1.47
N ARG A 229 -15.48 7.76 2.80
CA ARG A 229 -14.46 7.27 3.73
C ARG A 229 -14.21 5.77 3.52
N THR A 230 -15.27 4.97 3.44
CA THR A 230 -15.17 3.53 3.17
C THR A 230 -14.44 3.25 1.87
N GLN A 231 -14.74 3.98 0.80
CA GLN A 231 -14.06 3.82 -0.49
C GLN A 231 -12.57 4.20 -0.41
N ALA A 232 -12.26 5.32 0.24
CA ALA A 232 -10.88 5.78 0.44
C ALA A 232 -10.06 4.77 1.28
N ASP A 233 -10.67 4.16 2.30
CA ASP A 233 -10.03 3.12 3.11
C ASP A 233 -9.76 1.84 2.31
N ILE A 234 -10.72 1.40 1.47
CA ILE A 234 -10.51 0.27 0.56
C ILE A 234 -9.35 0.55 -0.39
N GLU A 235 -9.30 1.75 -0.98
CA GLU A 235 -8.23 2.16 -1.87
C GLU A 235 -6.88 2.18 -1.14
N HIS A 236 -6.84 2.70 0.08
CA HIS A 236 -5.64 2.70 0.90
C HIS A 236 -5.16 1.27 1.23
N LEU A 237 -6.06 0.40 1.68
CA LEU A 237 -5.74 -1.00 1.95
C LEU A 237 -5.35 -1.78 0.70
N SER A 238 -5.85 -1.39 -0.48
CA SER A 238 -5.57 -2.06 -1.75
C SER A 238 -4.08 -2.11 -2.09
N GLN A 239 -3.26 -1.24 -1.49
CA GLN A 239 -1.80 -1.23 -1.66
C GLN A 239 -1.16 -2.53 -1.17
N TYR A 240 -1.80 -3.23 -0.24
CA TYR A 240 -1.36 -4.49 0.36
C TYR A 240 -2.27 -5.68 0.02
N LEU A 241 -3.28 -5.49 -0.80
CA LEU A 241 -4.25 -6.55 -1.12
C LEU A 241 -4.08 -7.03 -2.56
N PRO A 242 -4.15 -8.35 -2.81
CA PRO A 242 -4.31 -8.88 -4.16
C PRO A 242 -5.56 -8.31 -4.83
N ASN A 243 -5.50 -8.07 -6.14
CA ASN A 243 -6.61 -7.46 -6.88
C ASN A 243 -7.92 -8.22 -6.73
N THR A 244 -7.88 -9.56 -6.66
CA THR A 244 -9.08 -10.39 -6.46
C THR A 244 -9.78 -10.12 -5.14
N ILE A 245 -9.03 -9.89 -4.07
CA ILE A 245 -9.57 -9.54 -2.74
C ILE A 245 -10.10 -8.11 -2.74
N THR A 246 -9.37 -7.18 -3.34
CA THR A 246 -9.81 -5.78 -3.45
C THR A 246 -11.12 -5.68 -4.21
N GLN A 247 -11.27 -6.43 -5.30
CA GLN A 247 -12.50 -6.47 -6.09
C GLN A 247 -13.67 -7.02 -5.26
N GLN A 248 -13.52 -8.20 -4.65
CA GLN A 248 -14.55 -8.81 -3.80
C GLN A 248 -14.96 -7.89 -2.65
N LEU A 249 -13.98 -7.16 -2.08
CA LEU A 249 -14.24 -6.21 -1.01
C LEU A 249 -15.03 -5.02 -1.51
N SER A 250 -14.67 -4.44 -2.66
CA SER A 250 -15.39 -3.31 -3.27
C SER A 250 -16.81 -3.69 -3.70
N GLU A 251 -16.99 -4.89 -4.27
CA GLU A 251 -18.31 -5.41 -4.66
C GLU A 251 -19.24 -5.68 -3.47
N SER A 252 -18.68 -5.77 -2.27
CA SER A 252 -19.47 -5.99 -1.04
C SER A 252 -20.12 -4.73 -0.47
N TYR A 253 -19.88 -3.55 -1.09
CA TYR A 253 -20.45 -2.26 -0.73
C TYR A 253 -21.16 -1.65 -1.94
N ASP A 254 -22.26 -0.91 -1.72
CA ASP A 254 -22.92 -0.15 -2.77
C ASP A 254 -22.39 1.29 -2.84
N PHE A 255 -21.51 1.56 -3.80
CA PHE A 255 -20.98 2.89 -4.09
C PHE A 255 -21.75 3.66 -5.18
N THR A 256 -22.89 3.14 -5.64
CA THR A 256 -23.71 3.79 -6.70
C THR A 256 -24.10 5.22 -6.34
N PRO A 257 -24.58 5.52 -5.10
CA PRO A 257 -24.94 6.88 -4.72
C PRO A 257 -23.74 7.84 -4.78
N LEU A 258 -22.58 7.41 -4.29
CA LEU A 258 -21.36 8.19 -4.30
C LEU A 258 -20.87 8.46 -5.72
N SER A 259 -20.84 7.43 -6.57
CA SER A 259 -20.41 7.55 -7.96
C SER A 259 -21.30 8.49 -8.77
N SER A 260 -22.60 8.45 -8.52
CA SER A 260 -23.59 9.35 -9.15
C SER A 260 -23.38 10.80 -8.71
N HIS A 261 -23.14 11.03 -7.42
CA HIS A 261 -22.84 12.36 -6.89
C HIS A 261 -21.56 12.93 -7.52
N LEU A 262 -20.48 12.18 -7.58
CA LEU A 262 -19.20 12.61 -8.17
C LEU A 262 -19.32 12.89 -9.67
N LYS A 263 -20.07 12.07 -10.42
CA LYS A 263 -20.34 12.30 -11.84
C LYS A 263 -21.13 13.61 -12.06
N ASN A 264 -22.19 13.83 -11.28
CA ASN A 264 -23.00 15.04 -11.39
C ASN A 264 -22.17 16.28 -11.07
N ARG A 265 -21.34 16.24 -10.04
CA ARG A 265 -20.44 17.32 -9.68
C ARG A 265 -19.41 17.61 -10.78
N THR A 266 -18.80 16.57 -11.33
CA THR A 266 -17.84 16.72 -12.43
C THR A 266 -18.51 17.33 -13.65
N ALA A 267 -19.72 16.88 -14.01
CA ALA A 267 -20.50 17.45 -15.10
C ALA A 267 -20.84 18.93 -14.85
N ALA A 268 -21.26 19.29 -13.63
CA ALA A 268 -21.52 20.67 -13.24
C ALA A 268 -20.26 21.55 -13.32
N SER A 269 -19.10 21.04 -12.89
CA SER A 269 -17.81 21.75 -12.99
C SER A 269 -17.42 22.01 -14.44
N ILE A 270 -17.58 21.00 -15.33
CA ILE A 270 -17.32 21.14 -16.76
C ILE A 270 -18.30 22.16 -17.38
N ALA A 271 -19.58 22.08 -17.08
CA ALA A 271 -20.57 23.03 -17.57
C ALA A 271 -20.25 24.47 -17.12
N ALA A 272 -19.87 24.65 -15.84
CA ALA A 272 -19.47 25.96 -15.32
C ALA A 272 -18.20 26.53 -16.01
N SER A 273 -17.28 25.67 -16.39
CA SER A 273 -16.07 26.08 -17.11
C SER A 273 -16.33 26.43 -18.59
N GLN A 274 -17.43 25.95 -19.16
CA GLN A 274 -17.83 26.17 -20.56
C GLN A 274 -18.76 27.38 -20.75
N ILE A 275 -19.27 27.99 -19.66
CA ILE A 275 -20.10 29.21 -19.77
C ILE A 275 -19.20 30.34 -20.24
N PRO A 276 -19.33 30.83 -21.50
CA PRO A 276 -18.64 32.02 -21.94
C PRO A 276 -19.16 33.17 -21.08
N SER A 277 -18.26 33.99 -20.52
CA SER A 277 -18.61 35.15 -19.73
C SER A 277 -19.29 36.19 -20.63
N THR A 278 -20.58 35.97 -20.95
CA THR A 278 -21.47 36.94 -21.56
C THR A 278 -22.33 37.53 -20.44
N ALA A 279 -21.83 38.52 -19.76
CA ALA A 279 -22.63 39.51 -19.07
C ALA A 279 -21.80 40.76 -18.79
N SER A 280 -21.83 41.70 -19.68
CA SER A 280 -22.35 43.02 -19.41
C SER A 280 -22.15 43.90 -20.64
N GLY A 281 -23.28 44.23 -21.23
CA GLY A 281 -23.80 45.55 -21.38
C GLY A 281 -23.27 46.36 -22.55
N LYS A 282 -24.26 46.60 -23.37
CA LYS A 282 -24.51 47.76 -24.21
C LYS A 282 -24.02 47.75 -25.66
N GLU A 283 -25.07 47.77 -26.44
CA GLU A 283 -25.19 48.10 -27.85
C GLU A 283 -24.18 49.15 -28.33
N ASN A 284 -23.56 48.89 -29.46
CA ASN A 284 -23.74 49.68 -30.68
C ASN A 284 -23.15 48.98 -31.90
N ALA A 285 -23.94 49.05 -32.96
CA ALA A 285 -23.70 48.46 -34.26
C ALA A 285 -22.42 49.03 -34.94
N THR A 286 -21.68 48.18 -35.65
CA THR A 286 -21.42 48.35 -37.08
C THR A 286 -20.53 47.20 -37.62
N LYS A 287 -20.84 46.83 -38.86
CA LYS A 287 -20.30 45.77 -39.72
C LYS A 287 -18.75 45.65 -39.76
N GLY A 288 -18.28 44.39 -39.77
CA GLY A 288 -16.92 44.07 -40.18
C GLY A 288 -16.51 42.67 -39.88
N THR A 289 -16.63 41.73 -40.82
CA THR A 289 -16.24 40.35 -40.81
C THR A 289 -14.71 40.20 -40.62
N LYS A 290 -14.26 39.80 -39.44
CA LYS A 290 -12.90 39.23 -39.23
C LYS A 290 -12.94 38.06 -38.25
N ARG A 291 -12.37 36.92 -38.64
CA ARG A 291 -12.26 35.69 -37.84
C ARG A 291 -11.64 35.99 -36.46
N LYS A 292 -12.36 35.68 -35.37
CA LYS A 292 -11.90 35.85 -34.02
C LYS A 292 -10.91 34.71 -33.65
N ALA A 293 -9.76 35.12 -33.10
CA ALA A 293 -8.80 34.25 -32.42
C ALA A 293 -9.42 33.73 -31.08
N PRO A 294 -9.02 32.55 -30.56
CA PRO A 294 -9.59 31.99 -29.34
C PRO A 294 -9.33 32.91 -28.14
N ALA A 295 -10.37 33.04 -27.30
CA ALA A 295 -10.37 33.93 -26.14
C ALA A 295 -9.33 33.49 -25.09
N THR A 296 -8.43 34.39 -24.74
CA THR A 296 -7.46 34.26 -23.69
C THR A 296 -8.12 34.26 -22.29
N SER A 297 -7.62 33.48 -21.34
CA SER A 297 -8.21 33.42 -19.99
C SER A 297 -8.10 34.78 -19.28
N LYS A 298 -9.08 35.07 -18.39
CA LYS A 298 -9.13 36.32 -17.59
C LYS A 298 -7.83 36.64 -16.86
N GLY A 299 -7.05 35.65 -16.45
CA GLY A 299 -5.76 35.81 -15.80
C GLY A 299 -4.69 36.38 -16.73
N VAL A 300 -4.71 35.98 -18.01
CA VAL A 300 -3.76 36.49 -19.02
C VAL A 300 -4.10 37.95 -19.39
N GLU A 301 -5.37 38.31 -19.41
CA GLU A 301 -5.77 39.70 -19.63
C GLU A 301 -5.45 40.63 -18.44
N ALA A 302 -5.59 40.14 -17.22
CA ALA A 302 -5.19 40.86 -16.02
C ALA A 302 -3.67 41.11 -15.99
N LEU A 303 -2.87 40.12 -16.38
CA LEU A 303 -1.40 40.25 -16.51
C LEU A 303 -0.97 41.25 -17.59
N LYS A 304 -1.72 41.36 -18.71
CA LYS A 304 -1.44 42.36 -19.75
C LYS A 304 -1.72 43.80 -19.31
N LYS A 305 -2.54 44.02 -18.30
CA LYS A 305 -2.87 45.35 -17.76
C LYS A 305 -1.95 45.81 -16.65
N VAL A 306 -1.04 44.93 -16.16
CA VAL A 306 -0.07 45.29 -15.14
C VAL A 306 1.03 46.15 -15.76
N ASN A 307 1.21 47.35 -15.22
CA ASN A 307 2.29 48.25 -15.68
C ASN A 307 3.62 47.72 -15.16
N THR A 308 4.42 47.14 -16.06
CA THR A 308 5.71 46.55 -15.76
C THR A 308 6.88 47.52 -15.88
N ASN A 309 6.64 48.79 -16.13
CA ASN A 309 7.69 49.78 -16.36
C ASN A 309 8.62 50.01 -15.17
N ASN A 310 8.15 49.70 -13.93
CA ASN A 310 8.94 49.82 -12.71
C ASN A 310 9.50 48.50 -12.19
N MET A 311 9.30 47.37 -12.92
CA MET A 311 9.86 46.06 -12.48
C MET A 311 11.26 45.89 -13.04
N ALA A 312 12.24 45.61 -12.21
CA ALA A 312 13.61 45.29 -12.62
C ALA A 312 13.61 44.07 -13.52
N LYS A 313 14.19 44.21 -14.71
CA LYS A 313 14.28 43.10 -15.68
C LYS A 313 15.14 41.98 -15.07
N LEU A 314 14.68 40.74 -15.13
CA LEU A 314 15.40 39.55 -14.67
C LEU A 314 16.84 39.43 -15.21
N THR A 315 17.09 39.94 -16.39
CA THR A 315 18.44 40.01 -17.00
C THR A 315 19.46 40.80 -16.19
N ASN A 316 19.02 41.69 -15.29
CA ASN A 316 19.93 42.44 -14.40
C ASN A 316 20.47 41.59 -13.23
N PHE A 317 19.84 40.44 -12.92
CA PHE A 317 20.28 39.53 -11.86
C PHE A 317 21.30 38.47 -12.37
N PHE A 318 21.40 38.28 -13.68
CA PHE A 318 22.26 37.25 -14.30
C PHE A 318 23.40 37.86 -15.13
N LYS A 319 23.99 38.98 -14.70
CA LYS A 319 25.23 39.47 -15.36
C LYS A 319 26.38 38.53 -15.00
N PRO A 320 27.08 37.94 -16.02
CA PRO A 320 28.30 37.20 -15.75
C PRO A 320 29.36 38.14 -15.19
N LYS A 321 30.00 37.72 -14.07
CA LYS A 321 31.10 38.44 -13.45
C LYS A 321 32.31 38.39 -14.36
N GLU A 322 32.66 39.52 -14.99
CA GLU A 322 33.88 39.64 -15.80
C GLU A 322 35.10 39.37 -14.92
N GLY A 323 35.82 38.29 -15.25
CA GLY A 323 37.08 37.96 -14.60
C GLY A 323 38.14 39.00 -14.88
N LYS A 324 38.66 39.65 -13.84
CA LYS A 324 39.87 40.46 -13.93
C LYS A 324 41.03 39.59 -14.41
N LYS A 325 41.51 39.82 -15.60
CA LYS A 325 42.84 39.38 -16.05
C LYS A 325 43.92 40.16 -15.26
N LYS A 326 44.76 39.40 -14.57
CA LYS A 326 46.11 39.79 -14.23
C LYS A 326 47.06 39.00 -15.11
#